data_43747ff8ec43be38af900894d973e526
#
_entry.id   43747ff8ec43be38af900894d973e526
#
_cell.length_a   1.000
_cell.length_b   1.000
_cell.length_c   1.000
_cell.angle_alpha   90.00
_cell.angle_beta   90.00
_cell.angle_gamma   90.00
#
_symmetry.space_group_name_H-M   'P 1'
#
loop_
_entity.id
_entity.type
_entity.pdbx_description
1 polymer ?
#
loop_
_entity_poly.entity_id
_entity_poly.type
_entity_poly.pdbx_seq_one_letter_code
_entity_poly.pdbx_strand_id
1 'polypeptide(L)'
;MKNKDAFKVGLGAFILIIITGSLLIWKSNILMRTSAFEVIGDFNRVNGLLKGAEIRYRGYKVGTVSKILPMPKYIRVHFYVKEGIKIPKDSELKVVFDGLIGEKYVSIRPNKNTDELIKPGDKLYGFSNAGLADFVDVAAQNLENTKEIVVSLKNIIASEDV
;
A
#
# COMPACT_ATOMS: atom_id res chain seq x y z
N MET A 1 36.01 -28.89 40.50
CA MET A 1 36.33 -28.81 39.06
C MET A 1 35.09 -28.55 38.16
N LYS A 2 33.87 -28.62 38.67
CA LYS A 2 32.61 -28.50 37.89
C LYS A 2 32.22 -27.06 37.42
N ASN A 3 32.74 -26.01 38.06
CA ASN A 3 32.34 -24.62 37.78
C ASN A 3 33.02 -23.99 36.54
N LYS A 4 34.19 -24.51 36.13
CA LYS A 4 34.93 -23.98 34.97
C LYS A 4 34.28 -24.35 33.64
N ASP A 5 33.63 -25.52 33.58
CA ASP A 5 32.97 -26.00 32.38
C ASP A 5 31.61 -25.31 32.22
N ALA A 6 30.87 -25.08 33.32
CA ALA A 6 29.66 -24.29 33.32
C ALA A 6 29.90 -22.84 32.85
N PHE A 7 31.02 -22.24 33.29
CA PHE A 7 31.40 -20.89 32.84
C PHE A 7 31.68 -20.81 31.33
N LYS A 8 32.39 -21.81 30.78
CA LYS A 8 32.68 -21.88 29.35
C LYS A 8 31.40 -22.03 28.51
N VAL A 9 30.44 -22.87 28.97
CA VAL A 9 29.15 -23.04 28.31
C VAL A 9 28.32 -21.76 28.36
N GLY A 10 28.29 -21.09 29.52
CA GLY A 10 27.57 -19.80 29.65
C GLY A 10 28.15 -18.69 28.78
N LEU A 11 29.50 -18.63 28.72
CA LEU A 11 30.19 -17.66 27.84
C LEU A 11 29.89 -17.95 26.36
N GLY A 12 29.90 -19.22 25.94
CA GLY A 12 29.58 -19.61 24.57
C GLY A 12 28.14 -19.25 24.20
N ALA A 13 27.16 -19.51 25.08
CA ALA A 13 25.78 -19.14 24.86
C ALA A 13 25.59 -17.62 24.76
N PHE A 14 26.27 -16.84 25.59
CA PHE A 14 26.25 -15.39 25.56
C PHE A 14 26.77 -14.81 24.24
N ILE A 15 27.92 -15.33 23.76
CA ILE A 15 28.50 -14.94 22.47
C ILE A 15 27.52 -15.28 21.33
N LEU A 16 26.88 -16.45 21.35
CA LEU A 16 25.93 -16.86 20.34
C LEU A 16 24.72 -15.88 20.28
N ILE A 17 24.20 -15.48 21.44
CA ILE A 17 23.10 -14.51 21.53
C ILE A 17 23.50 -13.15 20.92
N ILE A 18 24.71 -12.67 21.22
CA ILE A 18 25.22 -11.40 20.68
C ILE A 18 25.35 -11.48 19.15
N ILE A 19 25.92 -12.57 18.63
CA ILE A 19 26.09 -12.77 17.19
C ILE A 19 24.72 -12.81 16.49
N THR A 20 23.79 -13.58 17.03
CA THR A 20 22.44 -13.71 16.47
C THR A 20 21.69 -12.37 16.51
N GLY A 21 21.75 -11.64 17.62
CA GLY A 21 21.19 -10.31 17.77
C GLY A 21 21.77 -9.29 16.78
N SER A 22 23.09 -9.32 16.62
CA SER A 22 23.81 -8.46 15.65
C SER A 22 23.40 -8.76 14.21
N LEU A 23 23.25 -10.03 13.85
CA LEU A 23 22.80 -10.44 12.52
C LEU A 23 21.36 -10.01 12.24
N LEU A 24 20.48 -10.08 13.24
CA LEU A 24 19.09 -9.62 13.11
C LEU A 24 19.01 -8.10 12.91
N ILE A 25 19.81 -7.33 13.63
CA ILE A 25 19.90 -5.87 13.48
C ILE A 25 20.45 -5.52 12.11
N TRP A 26 21.49 -6.22 11.64
CA TRP A 26 22.07 -6.01 10.33
C TRP A 26 21.09 -6.32 9.18
N LYS A 27 20.35 -7.43 9.29
CA LYS A 27 19.35 -7.83 8.30
C LYS A 27 18.11 -6.91 8.29
N SER A 28 17.78 -6.26 9.40
CA SER A 28 16.58 -5.42 9.53
C SER A 28 16.66 -4.09 8.76
N ASN A 29 17.76 -3.79 8.07
CA ASN A 29 17.96 -2.53 7.32
C ASN A 29 17.69 -1.23 8.14
N ILE A 30 17.64 -1.34 9.47
CA ILE A 30 17.37 -0.18 10.36
C ILE A 30 18.46 0.89 10.21
N LEU A 31 19.69 0.48 9.88
CA LEU A 31 20.83 1.37 9.75
C LEU A 31 21.04 1.96 8.35
N MET A 32 20.37 1.45 7.33
CA MET A 32 20.36 2.10 6.02
C MET A 32 19.32 3.23 6.00
N ARG A 33 19.63 4.34 6.64
CA ARG A 33 19.03 5.64 6.35
C ARG A 33 19.47 6.07 4.94
N THR A 34 18.92 5.49 3.91
CA THR A 34 18.87 6.19 2.64
C THR A 34 18.17 7.52 2.93
N SER A 35 18.80 8.63 2.58
CA SER A 35 18.17 9.95 2.67
C SER A 35 16.79 9.86 2.06
N ALA A 36 15.79 10.16 2.85
CA ALA A 36 14.41 10.11 2.44
C ALA A 36 13.69 11.36 2.99
N PHE A 37 12.79 11.90 2.23
CA PHE A 37 11.98 13.04 2.65
C PHE A 37 10.51 12.64 2.79
N GLU A 38 9.81 13.36 3.64
CA GLU A 38 8.41 13.11 3.92
C GLU A 38 7.53 13.80 2.87
N VAL A 39 6.51 13.07 2.42
CA VAL A 39 5.44 13.55 1.55
C VAL A 39 4.11 13.17 2.18
N ILE A 40 3.09 13.99 1.95
CA ILE A 40 1.75 13.81 2.51
C ILE A 40 0.79 13.45 1.39
N GLY A 41 0.02 12.38 1.56
CA GLY A 41 -1.09 12.01 0.69
C GLY A 41 -2.42 12.18 1.39
N ASP A 42 -3.34 12.95 0.83
CA ASP A 42 -4.71 13.05 1.32
C ASP A 42 -5.62 12.18 0.44
N PHE A 43 -6.26 11.17 1.05
CA PHE A 43 -7.08 10.16 0.38
C PHE A 43 -8.54 10.24 0.85
N ASN A 44 -9.48 10.03 -0.04
CA ASN A 44 -10.87 9.85 0.34
C ASN A 44 -11.10 8.54 1.11
N ARG A 45 -10.42 7.47 0.70
CA ARG A 45 -10.44 6.12 1.30
C ARG A 45 -9.09 5.45 1.12
N VAL A 46 -8.71 4.59 2.05
CA VAL A 46 -7.45 3.81 1.96
C VAL A 46 -7.68 2.29 1.98
N ASN A 47 -8.94 1.85 2.15
CA ASN A 47 -9.39 0.46 2.04
C ASN A 47 -8.47 -0.56 2.75
N GLY A 48 -8.00 -0.26 3.98
CA GLY A 48 -7.12 -1.15 4.75
C GLY A 48 -5.64 -1.08 4.37
N LEU A 49 -5.16 0.03 3.83
CA LEU A 49 -3.72 0.31 3.73
C LEU A 49 -3.10 0.30 5.13
N LEU A 50 -1.93 -0.32 5.27
CA LEU A 50 -1.25 -0.45 6.56
C LEU A 50 -0.01 0.46 6.64
N LYS A 51 0.39 0.79 7.88
CA LYS A 51 1.71 1.36 8.13
C LYS A 51 2.78 0.36 7.68
N GLY A 52 3.85 0.85 7.04
CA GLY A 52 4.89 0.02 6.44
C GLY A 52 4.60 -0.40 5.00
N ALA A 53 3.39 -0.19 4.49
CA ALA A 53 3.05 -0.47 3.10
C ALA A 53 4.00 0.22 2.13
N GLU A 54 4.27 -0.41 1.01
CA GLU A 54 5.19 0.12 0.01
C GLU A 54 4.62 1.33 -0.73
N ILE A 55 5.51 2.24 -1.09
CA ILE A 55 5.23 3.30 -2.06
C ILE A 55 5.97 2.93 -3.34
N ARG A 56 5.25 2.82 -4.44
CA ARG A 56 5.82 2.46 -5.75
C ARG A 56 5.60 3.58 -6.76
N TYR A 57 6.64 3.93 -7.47
CA TYR A 57 6.61 4.86 -8.60
C TYR A 57 6.91 4.08 -9.89
N ARG A 58 5.96 4.04 -10.80
CA ARG A 58 6.06 3.21 -12.02
C ARG A 58 6.41 1.73 -11.73
N GLY A 59 5.87 1.18 -10.64
CA GLY A 59 6.14 -0.21 -10.21
C GLY A 59 7.40 -0.40 -9.36
N TYR A 60 8.32 0.57 -9.33
CA TYR A 60 9.54 0.48 -8.53
C TYR A 60 9.30 1.01 -7.11
N LYS A 61 9.77 0.29 -6.08
CA LYS A 61 9.67 0.69 -4.67
C LYS A 61 10.55 1.90 -4.38
N VAL A 62 9.91 3.01 -4.09
CA VAL A 62 10.57 4.31 -3.80
C VAL A 62 10.45 4.72 -2.34
N GLY A 63 9.61 4.04 -1.56
CA GLY A 63 9.37 4.46 -0.19
C GLY A 63 8.45 3.54 0.60
N THR A 64 8.01 4.03 1.76
CA THR A 64 7.10 3.31 2.66
C THR A 64 6.17 4.27 3.39
N VAL A 65 4.98 3.80 3.73
CA VAL A 65 4.01 4.50 4.58
C VAL A 65 4.52 4.56 6.02
N SER A 66 4.62 5.77 6.57
CA SER A 66 5.08 5.99 7.95
C SER A 66 3.94 6.11 8.95
N LYS A 67 2.86 6.80 8.57
CA LYS A 67 1.73 7.08 9.45
C LYS A 67 0.44 7.25 8.65
N ILE A 68 -0.68 6.82 9.22
CA ILE A 68 -2.03 7.00 8.67
C ILE A 68 -2.88 7.69 9.73
N LEU A 69 -3.48 8.80 9.38
CA LEU A 69 -4.28 9.65 10.27
C LEU A 69 -5.69 9.83 9.68
N PRO A 70 -6.72 9.28 10.31
CA PRO A 70 -8.08 9.59 9.91
C PRO A 70 -8.43 11.04 10.26
N MET A 71 -8.94 11.77 9.30
CA MET A 71 -9.47 13.12 9.44
C MET A 71 -10.98 13.09 9.17
N PRO A 72 -11.76 14.09 9.59
CA PRO A 72 -13.22 14.07 9.44
C PRO A 72 -13.72 13.90 7.99
N LYS A 73 -12.96 14.37 7.00
CA LYS A 73 -13.37 14.36 5.57
C LYS A 73 -12.45 13.54 4.66
N TYR A 74 -11.28 13.13 5.12
CA TYR A 74 -10.27 12.43 4.35
C TYR A 74 -9.34 11.64 5.27
N ILE A 75 -8.49 10.81 4.72
CA ILE A 75 -7.46 10.08 5.46
C ILE A 75 -6.11 10.61 5.00
N ARG A 76 -5.34 11.14 5.96
CA ARG A 76 -3.99 11.62 5.71
C ARG A 76 -2.97 10.52 5.89
N VAL A 77 -2.17 10.30 4.87
CA VAL A 77 -1.10 9.30 4.86
C VAL A 77 0.23 10.03 4.73
N HIS A 78 1.10 9.83 5.71
CA HIS A 78 2.47 10.28 5.68
C HIS A 78 3.34 9.15 5.14
N PHE A 79 4.24 9.45 4.24
CA PHE A 79 5.15 8.47 3.69
C PHE A 79 6.52 9.06 3.35
N TYR A 80 7.53 8.24 3.45
CA TYR A 80 8.89 8.62 3.09
C TYR A 80 9.20 8.16 1.67
N VAL A 81 9.80 9.06 0.89
CA VAL A 81 10.28 8.80 -0.47
C VAL A 81 11.79 8.95 -0.47
N LYS A 82 12.49 8.02 -1.10
CA LYS A 82 13.95 8.06 -1.26
C LYS A 82 14.36 9.29 -2.07
N GLU A 83 15.42 9.97 -1.63
CA GLU A 83 16.02 11.07 -2.38
C GLU A 83 16.53 10.61 -3.76
N GLY A 84 16.59 11.53 -4.70
CA GLY A 84 17.04 11.25 -6.06
C GLY A 84 15.96 10.71 -7.00
N ILE A 85 14.77 10.38 -6.51
CA ILE A 85 13.64 9.96 -7.36
C ILE A 85 12.91 11.24 -7.84
N LYS A 86 12.90 11.44 -9.15
CA LYS A 86 12.22 12.58 -9.79
C LYS A 86 10.73 12.26 -9.98
N ILE A 87 9.89 12.68 -9.07
CA ILE A 87 8.44 12.50 -9.11
C ILE A 87 7.79 13.85 -9.41
N PRO A 88 7.00 13.97 -10.49
CA PRO A 88 6.28 15.21 -10.81
C PRO A 88 5.27 15.56 -9.70
N LYS A 89 5.12 16.86 -9.45
CA LYS A 89 4.27 17.39 -8.38
C LYS A 89 2.77 17.17 -8.63
N ASP A 90 2.37 17.03 -9.88
CA ASP A 90 1.00 16.71 -10.29
C ASP A 90 0.67 15.22 -10.27
N SER A 91 1.57 14.39 -9.70
CA SER A 91 1.35 12.95 -9.59
C SER A 91 0.15 12.62 -8.70
N GLU A 92 -0.61 11.63 -9.11
CA GLU A 92 -1.73 11.09 -8.34
C GLU A 92 -1.28 9.87 -7.52
N LEU A 93 -1.86 9.73 -6.33
CA LEU A 93 -1.65 8.58 -5.47
C LEU A 93 -2.82 7.62 -5.61
N LYS A 94 -2.53 6.34 -5.74
CA LYS A 94 -3.54 5.30 -5.83
C LYS A 94 -3.22 4.13 -4.91
N VAL A 95 -4.16 3.78 -4.03
CA VAL A 95 -4.05 2.55 -3.25
C VAL A 95 -4.47 1.39 -4.14
N VAL A 96 -3.60 0.41 -4.32
CA VAL A 96 -3.81 -0.76 -5.15
C VAL A 96 -3.40 -2.04 -4.43
N PHE A 97 -3.96 -3.17 -4.83
CA PHE A 97 -3.55 -4.49 -4.36
C PHE A 97 -2.34 -4.99 -5.12
N ASP A 98 -1.47 -5.73 -4.45
CA ASP A 98 -0.39 -6.48 -5.10
C ASP A 98 -0.94 -7.85 -5.53
N GLY A 99 -1.45 -7.90 -6.74
CA GLY A 99 -2.18 -9.05 -7.26
C GLY A 99 -3.63 -9.14 -6.74
N LEU A 100 -4.18 -10.35 -6.68
CA LEU A 100 -5.58 -10.59 -6.28
C LEU A 100 -5.77 -10.67 -4.76
N ILE A 101 -4.77 -11.15 -4.03
CA ILE A 101 -4.85 -11.46 -2.58
C ILE A 101 -3.68 -10.83 -1.81
N GLY A 102 -2.82 -10.05 -2.48
CA GLY A 102 -1.62 -9.46 -1.90
C GLY A 102 -1.89 -8.27 -0.98
N GLU A 103 -0.83 -7.79 -0.36
CA GLU A 103 -0.86 -6.59 0.45
C GLU A 103 -1.16 -5.34 -0.39
N LYS A 104 -1.66 -4.31 0.25
CA LYS A 104 -1.91 -3.03 -0.42
C LYS A 104 -0.66 -2.17 -0.41
N TYR A 105 -0.44 -1.48 -1.51
CA TYR A 105 0.62 -0.49 -1.64
C TYR A 105 0.08 0.80 -2.25
N VAL A 106 0.83 1.89 -2.13
CA VAL A 106 0.50 3.15 -2.79
C VAL A 106 1.30 3.25 -4.09
N SER A 107 0.59 3.35 -5.19
CA SER A 107 1.16 3.62 -6.51
C SER A 107 1.15 5.12 -6.79
N ILE A 108 2.30 5.69 -7.07
CA ILE A 108 2.44 7.06 -7.56
C ILE A 108 2.37 7.02 -9.08
N ARG A 109 1.39 7.70 -9.66
CA ARG A 109 1.20 7.82 -11.09
C ARG A 109 1.48 9.24 -11.54
N PRO A 110 2.51 9.47 -12.34
CA PRO A 110 2.79 10.81 -12.86
C PRO A 110 1.67 11.21 -13.82
N ASN A 111 1.21 12.44 -13.64
CA ASN A 111 0.45 13.14 -14.66
C ASN A 111 1.43 13.96 -15.51
N LYS A 112 1.22 14.10 -16.81
CA LYS A 112 2.24 14.69 -17.71
C LYS A 112 2.14 16.21 -17.83
N ASN A 113 1.57 16.90 -16.86
CA ASN A 113 1.21 18.31 -16.99
C ASN A 113 2.23 19.28 -16.39
N THR A 114 3.27 18.79 -15.70
CA THR A 114 4.29 19.66 -15.10
C THR A 114 5.67 19.03 -15.04
N ASP A 115 6.70 19.84 -15.16
CA ASP A 115 8.10 19.49 -14.93
C ASP A 115 8.53 19.76 -13.47
N GLU A 116 7.65 20.37 -12.65
CA GLU A 116 7.93 20.57 -11.24
C GLU A 116 7.97 19.23 -10.50
N LEU A 117 8.99 19.07 -9.65
CA LEU A 117 9.18 17.88 -8.84
C LEU A 117 8.64 18.08 -7.42
N ILE A 118 8.20 16.99 -6.79
CA ILE A 118 7.80 17.00 -5.38
C ILE A 118 8.98 17.40 -4.48
N LYS A 119 8.65 18.14 -3.43
CA LYS A 119 9.58 18.59 -2.39
C LYS A 119 9.18 18.03 -1.04
N PRO A 120 10.08 18.02 -0.05
CA PRO A 120 9.75 17.67 1.32
C PRO A 120 8.54 18.44 1.85
N GLY A 121 7.54 17.74 2.38
CA GLY A 121 6.31 18.32 2.91
C GLY A 121 5.22 18.61 1.88
N ASP A 122 5.43 18.35 0.60
CA ASP A 122 4.40 18.52 -0.43
C ASP A 122 3.22 17.59 -0.18
N LYS A 123 2.05 18.03 -0.65
CA LYS A 123 0.79 17.28 -0.54
C LYS A 123 0.36 16.82 -1.92
N LEU A 124 0.04 15.53 -1.99
CA LEU A 124 -0.55 14.88 -3.16
C LEU A 124 -1.95 14.40 -2.81
N TYR A 125 -2.82 14.34 -3.80
CA TYR A 125 -4.15 13.78 -3.65
C TYR A 125 -4.17 12.33 -4.12
N GLY A 126 -4.95 11.52 -3.40
CA GLY A 126 -5.02 10.10 -3.69
C GLY A 126 -6.42 9.55 -3.58
N PHE A 127 -6.64 8.44 -4.26
CA PHE A 127 -7.87 7.67 -4.18
C PHE A 127 -7.53 6.17 -4.08
N SER A 128 -8.48 5.41 -3.58
CA SER A 128 -8.39 3.96 -3.55
C SER A 128 -9.23 3.38 -4.66
N ASN A 129 -8.70 2.39 -5.36
CA ASN A 129 -9.52 1.59 -6.28
C ASN A 129 -10.56 0.80 -5.51
N ALA A 130 -11.65 0.51 -6.18
CA ALA A 130 -12.58 -0.53 -5.80
C ALA A 130 -11.79 -1.82 -5.53
N GLY A 131 -12.04 -2.45 -4.39
CA GLY A 131 -11.47 -3.75 -4.06
C GLY A 131 -12.18 -4.88 -4.81
N LEU A 132 -11.71 -6.11 -4.63
CA LEU A 132 -12.38 -7.29 -5.17
C LEU A 132 -13.85 -7.38 -4.70
N ALA A 133 -14.12 -6.98 -3.46
CA ALA A 133 -15.49 -6.92 -2.92
C ALA A 133 -16.38 -5.96 -3.72
N ASP A 134 -15.89 -4.74 -3.98
CA ASP A 134 -16.65 -3.76 -4.79
C ASP A 134 -16.87 -4.27 -6.24
N PHE A 135 -15.91 -5.02 -6.79
CA PHE A 135 -16.07 -5.66 -8.10
C PHE A 135 -17.13 -6.77 -8.08
N VAL A 136 -17.16 -7.60 -7.04
CA VAL A 136 -18.17 -8.64 -6.87
C VAL A 136 -19.56 -8.01 -6.71
N ASP A 137 -19.68 -6.94 -5.94
CA ASP A 137 -20.95 -6.22 -5.77
C ASP A 137 -21.47 -5.63 -7.09
N VAL A 138 -20.59 -4.99 -7.87
CA VAL A 138 -20.94 -4.47 -9.20
C VAL A 138 -21.32 -5.60 -10.17
N ALA A 139 -20.60 -6.72 -10.13
CA ALA A 139 -20.92 -7.89 -10.95
C ALA A 139 -22.28 -8.49 -10.57
N ALA A 140 -22.59 -8.60 -9.28
CA ALA A 140 -23.86 -9.08 -8.78
C ALA A 140 -25.03 -8.16 -9.20
N GLN A 141 -24.86 -6.84 -9.09
CA GLN A 141 -25.84 -5.86 -9.56
C GLN A 141 -26.08 -5.95 -11.07
N ASN A 142 -25.01 -6.11 -11.86
CA ASN A 142 -25.14 -6.25 -13.30
C ASN A 142 -25.88 -7.54 -13.70
N LEU A 143 -25.66 -8.64 -12.98
CA LEU A 143 -26.42 -9.88 -13.17
C LEU A 143 -27.89 -9.71 -12.86
N GLU A 144 -28.24 -9.03 -11.77
CA GLU A 144 -29.65 -8.76 -11.41
C GLU A 144 -30.34 -7.88 -12.46
N ASN A 145 -29.69 -6.79 -12.90
CA ASN A 145 -30.19 -5.93 -13.97
C ASN A 145 -30.40 -6.71 -15.28
N THR A 146 -29.48 -7.60 -15.62
CA THR A 146 -29.59 -8.46 -16.83
C THR A 146 -30.79 -9.39 -16.71
N LYS A 147 -31.02 -9.97 -15.54
CA LYS A 147 -32.16 -10.84 -15.27
C LYS A 147 -33.50 -10.08 -15.43
N GLU A 148 -33.57 -8.85 -14.92
CA GLU A 148 -34.77 -8.01 -15.10
C GLU A 148 -35.04 -7.70 -16.56
N ILE A 149 -33.98 -7.41 -17.35
CA ILE A 149 -34.12 -7.18 -18.79
C ILE A 149 -34.67 -8.43 -19.51
N VAL A 150 -34.09 -9.62 -19.19
CA VAL A 150 -34.55 -10.90 -19.77
C VAL A 150 -36.00 -11.19 -19.42
N VAL A 151 -36.40 -10.95 -18.17
CA VAL A 151 -37.81 -11.12 -17.75
C VAL A 151 -38.73 -10.17 -18.49
N SER A 152 -38.34 -8.91 -18.65
CA SER A 152 -39.10 -7.91 -19.39
C SER A 152 -39.26 -8.27 -20.87
N LEU A 153 -38.18 -8.72 -21.51
CA LEU A 153 -38.22 -9.22 -22.90
C LEU A 153 -39.15 -10.42 -23.06
N LYS A 154 -39.07 -11.37 -22.13
CA LYS A 154 -39.96 -12.55 -22.12
C LYS A 154 -41.44 -12.14 -22.02
N ASN A 155 -41.73 -11.18 -21.17
CA ASN A 155 -43.11 -10.67 -21.03
C ASN A 155 -43.61 -9.95 -22.30
N ILE A 156 -42.74 -9.20 -22.98
CA ILE A 156 -43.09 -8.54 -24.27
C ILE A 156 -43.37 -9.58 -25.35
N ILE A 157 -42.49 -10.58 -25.50
CA ILE A 157 -42.68 -11.65 -26.49
C ILE A 157 -43.95 -12.45 -26.22
N ALA A 158 -44.22 -12.77 -24.94
CA ALA A 158 -45.40 -13.51 -24.54
C ALA A 158 -46.71 -12.70 -24.71
N SER A 159 -46.64 -11.37 -24.82
CA SER A 159 -47.79 -10.52 -25.04
C SER A 159 -48.12 -10.29 -26.52
N GLU A 160 -47.26 -10.66 -27.44
CA GLU A 160 -47.45 -10.55 -28.91
C GLU A 160 -48.11 -11.81 -29.52
N ASP A 161 -48.26 -12.90 -28.75
CA ASP A 161 -48.86 -14.16 -29.19
C ASP A 161 -50.38 -14.28 -28.86
N VAL A 162 -51.11 -13.15 -28.67
CA VAL A 162 -52.56 -13.12 -28.46
C VAL A 162 -53.30 -12.46 -29.59
#